data_bfc11f18ec144483588b0826007115be
#
_entry.id   bfc11f18ec144483588b0826007115be
#
_cell.length_a   1.000
_cell.length_b   1.000
_cell.length_c   1.000
_cell.angle_alpha   90.00
_cell.angle_beta   90.00
_cell.angle_gamma   90.00
#
_symmetry.space_group_name_H-M   'P 1'
#
loop_
_entity.id
_entity.type
_entity.pdbx_description
1 polymer ?
#
loop_
_entity_poly.entity_id
_entity_poly.type
_entity_poly.pdbx_seq_one_letter_code
_entity_poly.pdbx_strand_id
1 'polypeptide(L)'
;MNKKRIRQMDLALRRRLSDRPAADYFAPGDALLRTIESEGYMQRFAGLFSGTRLRCADVLALCRPELETLCPGEPSEGWLAYAYDYARRLLYPEKTDAEPYAAGAVFLLSVLQVLFAAEGELLPHDPAWTFDFLTDDELAGSPCAPSYQRFLRLWRREFVYELMRLGLEVTPYRTLEHIAGVHHLAVTAARALRKSGVAVDVALVSGAAAGHDLGKFGCRPGERVPYLHYFYTDQWFRRRRMTDIGHVAANHSVWDLEPDYLSVEALLLIYADFRVKQLHDAQGREITRISTLAQAFQVILDKLDDVDGEKQKRYTRVYARLEDFEQFMVSRGVDVTMSGGDTPPLPEKHTALMTDDEALRALTLRCVGHNMELMHRLTDQRSFARLLEEARGETDWRRLRAYLAVMESYSLYLHIPQKVQTLTFLYELLMHREGDIRRQAAALLGEIIAGFHA
;
A
#
# COMPACT_ATOMS: atom_id res chain seq x y z
N MET A 1 0.31 -21.89 -25.08
CA MET A 1 -0.97 -21.48 -24.47
C MET A 1 -2.12 -21.86 -25.38
N ASN A 2 -3.27 -22.28 -24.80
CA ASN A 2 -4.42 -22.82 -25.55
C ASN A 2 -5.23 -21.66 -26.21
N LYS A 3 -5.77 -21.85 -27.43
CA LYS A 3 -6.56 -20.85 -28.18
C LYS A 3 -7.74 -20.26 -27.38
N LYS A 4 -8.39 -21.08 -26.55
CA LYS A 4 -9.48 -20.64 -25.67
C LYS A 4 -9.00 -19.58 -24.66
N ARG A 5 -7.81 -19.77 -24.11
CA ARG A 5 -7.22 -18.83 -23.14
C ARG A 5 -6.80 -17.52 -23.77
N ILE A 6 -6.19 -17.57 -24.94
CA ILE A 6 -5.87 -16.35 -25.72
C ILE A 6 -7.13 -15.52 -25.96
N ARG A 7 -8.24 -16.17 -26.35
CA ARG A 7 -9.52 -15.50 -26.57
C ARG A 7 -10.10 -14.90 -25.27
N GLN A 8 -9.93 -15.57 -24.14
CA GLN A 8 -10.35 -15.04 -22.85
C GLN A 8 -9.56 -13.78 -22.45
N MET A 9 -8.25 -13.80 -22.69
CA MET A 9 -7.39 -12.64 -22.42
C MET A 9 -7.69 -11.48 -23.37
N ASP A 10 -7.94 -11.75 -24.64
CA ASP A 10 -8.40 -10.75 -25.61
C ASP A 10 -9.70 -10.08 -25.17
N LEU A 11 -10.70 -10.87 -24.80
CA LEU A 11 -11.97 -10.36 -24.28
C LEU A 11 -11.77 -9.54 -22.98
N ALA A 12 -10.89 -10.00 -22.08
CA ALA A 12 -10.60 -9.29 -20.85
C ALA A 12 -9.91 -7.94 -21.12
N LEU A 13 -8.96 -7.89 -22.05
CA LEU A 13 -8.28 -6.66 -22.45
C LEU A 13 -9.25 -5.66 -23.12
N ARG A 14 -10.06 -6.13 -24.07
CA ARG A 14 -11.09 -5.32 -24.73
C ARG A 14 -12.06 -4.72 -23.72
N ARG A 15 -12.55 -5.55 -22.81
CA ARG A 15 -13.47 -5.10 -21.77
C ARG A 15 -12.84 -4.02 -20.88
N ARG A 16 -11.59 -4.21 -20.43
CA ARG A 16 -10.89 -3.22 -19.63
C ARG A 16 -10.68 -1.89 -20.35
N LEU A 17 -10.43 -1.92 -21.63
CA LEU A 17 -10.26 -0.72 -22.44
C LEU A 17 -11.59 -0.02 -22.76
N SER A 18 -12.68 -0.79 -22.85
CA SER A 18 -14.04 -0.26 -23.13
C SER A 18 -14.75 0.26 -21.90
N ASP A 19 -14.61 -0.43 -20.76
CA ASP A 19 -15.34 -0.11 -19.50
C ASP A 19 -14.78 1.13 -18.77
N ARG A 20 -13.67 1.69 -19.22
CA ARG A 20 -13.17 2.91 -18.62
C ARG A 20 -13.99 4.08 -19.11
N PRO A 21 -14.43 4.96 -18.20
CA PRO A 21 -15.04 6.19 -18.62
C PRO A 21 -14.04 6.90 -19.52
N ALA A 22 -14.34 6.87 -20.81
CA ALA A 22 -13.63 7.64 -21.85
C ALA A 22 -13.68 9.14 -21.54
N ALA A 23 -14.23 9.49 -20.38
CA ALA A 23 -14.85 10.75 -20.17
C ALA A 23 -13.94 11.93 -20.44
N ASP A 24 -12.68 11.90 -20.04
CA ASP A 24 -11.90 13.14 -20.14
C ASP A 24 -10.50 12.98 -20.75
N TYR A 25 -10.04 11.75 -20.99
CA TYR A 25 -8.63 11.51 -21.35
C TYR A 25 -8.42 10.59 -22.56
N PHE A 26 -9.47 9.95 -23.06
CA PHE A 26 -9.30 8.82 -23.97
C PHE A 26 -10.32 8.82 -25.10
N ALA A 27 -10.04 9.58 -26.13
CA ALA A 27 -10.79 9.51 -27.40
C ALA A 27 -10.48 8.30 -28.31
N PRO A 28 -9.46 7.44 -28.09
CA PRO A 28 -9.05 6.45 -29.07
C PRO A 28 -9.46 5.02 -28.75
N GLY A 29 -10.49 4.77 -27.97
CA GLY A 29 -10.96 3.42 -27.68
C GLY A 29 -11.06 2.55 -28.94
N ASP A 30 -11.62 3.10 -30.01
CA ASP A 30 -11.76 2.40 -31.30
C ASP A 30 -10.44 2.17 -32.04
N ALA A 31 -9.47 3.05 -31.92
CA ALA A 31 -8.17 2.88 -32.55
C ALA A 31 -7.34 1.79 -31.85
N LEU A 32 -7.30 1.82 -30.53
CA LEU A 32 -6.65 0.79 -29.72
C LEU A 32 -7.31 -0.57 -29.86
N LEU A 33 -8.64 -0.62 -29.86
CA LEU A 33 -9.37 -1.85 -30.08
C LEU A 33 -9.06 -2.45 -31.47
N ARG A 34 -8.98 -1.61 -32.53
CA ARG A 34 -8.58 -2.06 -33.86
C ARG A 34 -7.15 -2.60 -33.89
N THR A 35 -6.24 -2.00 -33.17
CA THR A 35 -4.85 -2.48 -33.12
C THR A 35 -4.76 -3.84 -32.40
N ILE A 36 -5.52 -4.03 -31.35
CA ILE A 36 -5.59 -5.31 -30.63
C ILE A 36 -6.34 -6.38 -31.46
N GLU A 37 -7.21 -5.96 -32.35
CA GLU A 37 -7.93 -6.83 -33.30
C GLU A 37 -7.02 -7.49 -34.29
N SER A 38 -5.81 -7.01 -34.53
CA SER A 38 -4.86 -7.68 -35.40
C SER A 38 -4.48 -9.05 -34.85
N GLU A 39 -4.66 -10.11 -35.68
CA GLU A 39 -4.28 -11.48 -35.29
C GLU A 39 -2.85 -11.58 -34.74
N GLY A 40 -1.95 -10.73 -35.27
CA GLY A 40 -0.56 -10.70 -34.85
C GLY A 40 -0.34 -10.21 -33.42
N TYR A 41 -1.17 -9.28 -32.90
CA TYR A 41 -1.01 -8.76 -31.54
C TYR A 41 -1.27 -9.86 -30.51
N MET A 42 -2.39 -10.56 -30.62
CA MET A 42 -2.73 -11.60 -29.65
C MET A 42 -1.81 -12.82 -29.72
N GLN A 43 -1.21 -13.10 -30.87
CA GLN A 43 -0.17 -14.13 -30.98
C GLN A 43 1.11 -13.72 -30.24
N ARG A 44 1.57 -12.48 -30.41
CA ARG A 44 2.72 -11.93 -29.64
C ARG A 44 2.42 -11.89 -28.15
N PHE A 45 1.21 -11.46 -27.78
CA PHE A 45 0.75 -11.44 -26.40
C PHE A 45 0.78 -12.84 -25.75
N ALA A 46 0.33 -13.85 -26.50
CA ALA A 46 0.42 -15.26 -26.06
C ALA A 46 1.86 -15.75 -25.94
N GLY A 47 2.76 -15.25 -26.78
CA GLY A 47 4.18 -15.58 -26.77
C GLY A 47 4.89 -15.18 -25.48
N LEU A 48 4.42 -14.15 -24.76
CA LEU A 48 4.99 -13.73 -23.48
C LEU A 48 4.98 -14.83 -22.42
N PHE A 49 4.03 -15.78 -22.52
CA PHE A 49 3.92 -16.90 -21.57
C PHE A 49 4.70 -18.15 -21.97
N SER A 50 5.42 -18.11 -23.06
CA SER A 50 6.26 -19.23 -23.53
C SER A 50 7.54 -19.41 -22.72
N GLY A 51 7.99 -18.35 -22.04
CA GLY A 51 9.14 -18.36 -21.15
C GLY A 51 8.84 -18.86 -19.74
N THR A 52 9.89 -18.98 -18.96
CA THR A 52 9.80 -19.35 -17.53
C THR A 52 9.44 -18.15 -16.64
N ARG A 53 9.54 -16.94 -17.17
CA ARG A 53 9.38 -15.68 -16.44
C ARG A 53 8.79 -14.60 -17.35
N LEU A 54 7.76 -13.90 -16.88
CA LEU A 54 7.23 -12.73 -17.57
C LEU A 54 8.09 -11.52 -17.19
N ARG A 55 8.73 -10.91 -18.19
CA ARG A 55 9.62 -9.76 -17.98
C ARG A 55 8.95 -8.46 -18.40
N CYS A 56 9.19 -7.42 -17.62
CA CYS A 56 8.67 -6.09 -17.92
C CYS A 56 9.15 -5.55 -19.29
N ALA A 57 10.42 -5.78 -19.61
CA ALA A 57 10.96 -5.41 -20.92
C ALA A 57 10.22 -6.08 -22.08
N ASP A 58 9.81 -7.34 -21.93
CA ASP A 58 9.07 -8.08 -22.96
C ASP A 58 7.64 -7.53 -23.12
N VAL A 59 6.99 -7.16 -22.01
CA VAL A 59 5.68 -6.49 -22.03
C VAL A 59 5.78 -5.13 -22.68
N LEU A 60 6.80 -4.36 -22.35
CA LEU A 60 7.01 -3.03 -22.94
C LEU A 60 7.31 -3.14 -24.46
N ALA A 61 8.15 -4.10 -24.86
CA ALA A 61 8.42 -4.37 -26.27
C ALA A 61 7.16 -4.77 -27.05
N LEU A 62 6.26 -5.55 -26.42
CA LEU A 62 4.96 -5.87 -27.01
C LEU A 62 4.10 -4.63 -27.22
N CYS A 63 4.04 -3.72 -26.24
CA CYS A 63 3.19 -2.53 -26.27
C CYS A 63 3.77 -1.36 -27.07
N ARG A 64 5.06 -1.40 -27.39
CA ARG A 64 5.79 -0.28 -28.03
C ARG A 64 5.10 0.30 -29.27
N PRO A 65 4.65 -0.48 -30.25
CA PRO A 65 4.02 0.09 -31.46
C PRO A 65 2.76 0.92 -31.15
N GLU A 66 1.97 0.45 -30.17
CA GLU A 66 0.75 1.12 -29.74
C GLU A 66 1.07 2.38 -28.93
N LEU A 67 2.08 2.31 -28.07
CA LEU A 67 2.54 3.46 -27.28
C LEU A 67 3.11 4.57 -28.18
N GLU A 68 3.90 4.22 -29.18
CA GLU A 68 4.45 5.16 -30.16
C GLU A 68 3.34 5.83 -31.00
N THR A 69 2.25 5.08 -31.28
CA THR A 69 1.09 5.62 -31.98
C THR A 69 0.30 6.58 -31.09
N LEU A 70 0.15 6.26 -29.82
CA LEU A 70 -0.60 7.08 -28.85
C LEU A 70 0.15 8.34 -28.45
N CYS A 71 1.47 8.26 -28.37
CA CYS A 71 2.33 9.34 -27.87
C CYS A 71 3.61 9.41 -28.72
N PRO A 72 3.52 9.95 -29.92
CA PRO A 72 4.67 10.07 -30.82
C PRO A 72 5.80 10.89 -30.19
N GLY A 73 7.02 10.39 -30.25
CA GLY A 73 8.22 11.10 -29.81
C GLY A 73 8.62 10.86 -28.37
N GLU A 74 7.87 10.09 -27.59
CA GLU A 74 8.28 9.71 -26.24
C GLU A 74 9.21 8.48 -26.27
N PRO A 75 10.31 8.52 -25.49
CA PRO A 75 11.20 7.38 -25.39
C PRO A 75 10.50 6.22 -24.67
N SER A 76 10.56 5.05 -25.29
CA SER A 76 9.90 3.83 -24.81
C SER A 76 10.37 3.41 -23.41
N GLU A 77 11.58 3.79 -23.02
CA GLU A 77 12.20 3.43 -21.75
C GLU A 77 11.50 4.07 -20.53
N GLY A 78 10.84 5.20 -20.73
CA GLY A 78 10.13 5.91 -19.66
C GLY A 78 8.73 5.38 -19.36
N TRP A 79 8.15 4.56 -20.24
CA TRP A 79 6.74 4.18 -20.15
C TRP A 79 6.33 3.45 -18.87
N LEU A 80 7.18 2.57 -18.38
CA LEU A 80 6.88 1.84 -17.15
C LEU A 80 6.86 2.76 -15.94
N ALA A 81 7.85 3.64 -15.87
CA ALA A 81 7.90 4.63 -14.82
C ALA A 81 6.72 5.59 -14.88
N TYR A 82 6.36 6.04 -16.08
CA TYR A 82 5.22 6.90 -16.31
C TYR A 82 3.88 6.21 -15.95
N ALA A 83 3.68 4.97 -16.40
CA ALA A 83 2.47 4.21 -16.10
C ALA A 83 2.32 3.93 -14.59
N TYR A 84 3.42 3.64 -13.90
CA TYR A 84 3.42 3.48 -12.45
C TYR A 84 3.04 4.77 -11.74
N ASP A 85 3.63 5.90 -12.13
CA ASP A 85 3.33 7.20 -11.54
C ASP A 85 1.87 7.62 -11.82
N TYR A 86 1.40 7.40 -13.04
CA TYR A 86 0.00 7.63 -13.41
C TYR A 86 -0.95 6.78 -12.57
N ALA A 87 -0.68 5.49 -12.39
CA ALA A 87 -1.49 4.61 -11.56
C ALA A 87 -1.50 5.06 -10.09
N ARG A 88 -0.37 5.53 -9.57
CA ARG A 88 -0.29 6.11 -8.21
C ARG A 88 -1.17 7.35 -8.08
N ARG A 89 -1.19 8.23 -9.08
CA ARG A 89 -2.06 9.42 -9.06
C ARG A 89 -3.54 9.06 -9.11
N LEU A 90 -3.92 7.98 -9.78
CA LEU A 90 -5.30 7.47 -9.72
C LEU A 90 -5.72 7.04 -8.31
N LEU A 91 -4.79 6.61 -7.46
CA LEU A 91 -5.05 6.33 -6.06
C LEU A 91 -5.30 7.61 -5.25
N TYR A 92 -4.77 8.74 -5.72
CA TYR A 92 -4.90 10.06 -5.11
C TYR A 92 -5.58 11.02 -6.11
N PRO A 93 -6.90 10.94 -6.29
CA PRO A 93 -7.61 11.73 -7.28
C PRO A 93 -7.64 13.22 -6.87
N GLU A 94 -6.54 13.90 -7.05
CA GLU A 94 -6.54 15.32 -7.28
C GLU A 94 -6.98 15.54 -8.73
N LYS A 95 -7.65 16.65 -9.03
CA LYS A 95 -8.00 16.99 -10.40
C LYS A 95 -6.72 16.93 -11.24
N THR A 96 -6.55 15.84 -11.94
CA THR A 96 -5.48 15.72 -12.93
C THR A 96 -5.94 16.52 -14.12
N ASP A 97 -5.22 17.59 -14.45
CA ASP A 97 -5.30 18.17 -15.76
C ASP A 97 -4.97 17.08 -16.78
N ALA A 98 -5.61 17.16 -17.96
CA ALA A 98 -5.43 16.18 -19.03
C ALA A 98 -3.93 15.95 -19.30
N GLU A 99 -3.45 14.76 -18.99
CA GLU A 99 -2.03 14.43 -19.20
C GLU A 99 -1.83 13.88 -20.61
N PRO A 100 -0.85 14.39 -21.37
CA PRO A 100 -0.66 14.01 -22.77
C PRO A 100 -0.41 12.51 -22.96
N TYR A 101 0.08 11.82 -21.93
CA TYR A 101 0.42 10.39 -22.00
C TYR A 101 -0.56 9.46 -21.28
N ALA A 102 -1.66 10.00 -20.77
CA ALA A 102 -2.63 9.21 -20.00
C ALA A 102 -3.17 8.01 -20.79
N ALA A 103 -3.39 8.18 -22.08
CA ALA A 103 -3.87 7.11 -22.98
C ALA A 103 -2.90 5.93 -23.04
N GLY A 104 -1.62 6.19 -23.26
CA GLY A 104 -0.58 5.16 -23.27
C GLY A 104 -0.42 4.48 -21.91
N ALA A 105 -0.48 5.25 -20.81
CA ALA A 105 -0.42 4.70 -19.47
C ALA A 105 -1.62 3.78 -19.17
N VAL A 106 -2.83 4.19 -19.53
CA VAL A 106 -4.04 3.36 -19.39
C VAL A 106 -3.95 2.08 -20.21
N PHE A 107 -3.44 2.17 -21.45
CA PHE A 107 -3.22 1.01 -22.28
C PHE A 107 -2.24 0.03 -21.64
N LEU A 108 -1.04 0.49 -21.27
CA LEU A 108 0.00 -0.34 -20.68
C LEU A 108 -0.47 -0.98 -19.36
N LEU A 109 -1.12 -0.22 -18.49
CA LEU A 109 -1.67 -0.75 -17.24
C LEU A 109 -2.77 -1.79 -17.49
N SER A 110 -3.60 -1.62 -18.51
CA SER A 110 -4.64 -2.60 -18.85
C SER A 110 -4.02 -3.91 -19.35
N VAL A 111 -2.97 -3.82 -20.15
CA VAL A 111 -2.18 -4.99 -20.59
C VAL A 111 -1.57 -5.69 -19.38
N LEU A 112 -0.90 -4.95 -18.50
CA LEU A 112 -0.32 -5.48 -17.24
C LEU A 112 -1.37 -6.20 -16.39
N GLN A 113 -2.54 -5.62 -16.20
CA GLN A 113 -3.63 -6.24 -15.43
C GLN A 113 -4.08 -7.59 -16.01
N VAL A 114 -4.25 -7.65 -17.32
CA VAL A 114 -4.66 -8.89 -17.99
C VAL A 114 -3.59 -9.96 -17.87
N LEU A 115 -2.32 -9.56 -17.98
CA LEU A 115 -1.19 -10.47 -17.81
C LEU A 115 -1.08 -10.98 -16.39
N PHE A 116 -1.24 -10.13 -15.37
CA PHE A 116 -1.23 -10.54 -13.97
C PHE A 116 -2.38 -11.50 -13.64
N ALA A 117 -3.58 -11.21 -14.12
CA ALA A 117 -4.72 -12.09 -13.91
C ALA A 117 -4.48 -13.46 -14.56
N ALA A 118 -3.95 -13.48 -15.81
CA ALA A 118 -3.63 -14.71 -16.51
C ALA A 118 -2.55 -15.52 -15.81
N GLU A 119 -1.55 -14.85 -15.23
CA GLU A 119 -0.49 -15.49 -14.48
C GLU A 119 -1.00 -16.05 -13.16
N GLY A 120 -1.80 -15.31 -12.41
CA GLY A 120 -2.41 -15.76 -11.16
C GLY A 120 -3.23 -17.05 -11.33
N GLU A 121 -3.80 -17.28 -12.52
CA GLU A 121 -4.47 -18.53 -12.85
C GLU A 121 -3.51 -19.67 -13.24
N LEU A 122 -2.30 -19.35 -13.70
CA LEU A 122 -1.30 -20.34 -14.12
C LEU A 122 -0.45 -20.86 -12.99
N LEU A 123 -0.28 -20.02 -11.97
CA LEU A 123 0.53 -20.33 -10.80
C LEU A 123 -0.40 -20.61 -9.62
N PRO A 124 -0.38 -21.80 -9.02
CA PRO A 124 -1.11 -22.05 -7.80
C PRO A 124 -0.56 -21.10 -6.72
N HIS A 125 -1.41 -20.17 -6.28
CA HIS A 125 -1.14 -19.40 -5.08
C HIS A 125 -1.28 -20.36 -3.88
N ASP A 126 -0.43 -20.18 -2.89
CA ASP A 126 -0.68 -20.79 -1.60
C ASP A 126 -2.01 -20.21 -1.06
N PRO A 127 -3.04 -21.07 -0.82
CA PRO A 127 -4.32 -20.59 -0.31
C PRO A 127 -4.20 -19.80 0.99
N ALA A 128 -3.17 -20.06 1.81
CA ALA A 128 -2.91 -19.34 3.04
C ALA A 128 -2.53 -17.86 2.81
N TRP A 129 -2.07 -17.53 1.62
CA TRP A 129 -1.60 -16.20 1.26
C TRP A 129 -2.49 -15.49 0.24
N THR A 130 -3.62 -16.07 -0.14
CA THR A 130 -4.60 -15.40 -0.99
C THR A 130 -5.50 -14.51 -0.16
N PHE A 131 -5.90 -13.36 -0.74
CA PHE A 131 -6.92 -12.51 -0.12
C PHE A 131 -8.27 -13.22 -0.16
N ASP A 132 -8.73 -13.65 0.98
CA ASP A 132 -10.04 -14.27 1.16
C ASP A 132 -11.08 -13.18 1.43
N PHE A 133 -11.52 -12.52 0.37
CA PHE A 133 -12.55 -11.50 0.47
C PHE A 133 -13.89 -12.11 0.90
N LEU A 134 -14.59 -11.38 1.75
CA LEU A 134 -15.89 -11.81 2.26
C LEU A 134 -16.94 -11.89 1.15
N THR A 135 -17.83 -12.84 1.30
CA THR A 135 -19.02 -13.02 0.46
C THR A 135 -20.12 -12.00 0.84
N ASP A 136 -21.12 -11.85 -0.02
CA ASP A 136 -22.28 -10.99 0.28
C ASP A 136 -23.03 -11.46 1.53
N ASP A 137 -23.10 -12.77 1.78
CA ASP A 137 -23.72 -13.33 2.99
C ASP A 137 -22.94 -12.96 4.25
N GLU A 138 -21.62 -12.96 4.18
CA GLU A 138 -20.77 -12.54 5.31
C GLU A 138 -20.83 -11.02 5.55
N LEU A 139 -21.15 -10.25 4.53
CA LEU A 139 -21.37 -8.80 4.62
C LEU A 139 -22.74 -8.43 5.17
N ALA A 140 -23.69 -9.37 5.16
CA ALA A 140 -25.03 -9.12 5.63
C ALA A 140 -25.04 -8.67 7.10
N GLY A 141 -25.65 -7.50 7.36
CA GLY A 141 -25.69 -6.92 8.70
C GLY A 141 -24.43 -6.16 9.15
N SER A 142 -23.38 -6.10 8.32
CA SER A 142 -22.20 -5.29 8.63
C SER A 142 -22.48 -3.79 8.43
N PRO A 143 -22.22 -2.93 9.45
CA PRO A 143 -22.36 -1.48 9.29
C PRO A 143 -21.39 -0.91 8.24
N CYS A 144 -20.23 -1.54 8.02
CA CYS A 144 -19.23 -1.08 7.06
C CYS A 144 -19.39 -1.69 5.66
N ALA A 145 -20.43 -2.52 5.41
CA ALA A 145 -20.63 -3.18 4.12
C ALA A 145 -20.53 -2.25 2.90
N PRO A 146 -21.12 -1.03 2.89
CA PRO A 146 -20.97 -0.11 1.76
C PRO A 146 -19.54 0.33 1.51
N SER A 147 -18.77 0.62 2.57
CA SER A 147 -17.35 1.00 2.48
C SER A 147 -16.49 -0.18 2.02
N TYR A 148 -16.76 -1.37 2.54
CA TYR A 148 -16.08 -2.60 2.15
C TYR A 148 -16.32 -2.97 0.68
N GLN A 149 -17.55 -2.92 0.20
CA GLN A 149 -17.84 -3.17 -1.21
C GLN A 149 -17.17 -2.15 -2.14
N ARG A 150 -17.08 -0.88 -1.69
CA ARG A 150 -16.35 0.16 -2.40
C ARG A 150 -14.85 -0.17 -2.45
N PHE A 151 -14.29 -0.59 -1.32
CA PHE A 151 -12.90 -1.07 -1.23
C PHE A 151 -12.63 -2.26 -2.17
N LEU A 152 -13.51 -3.27 -2.20
CA LEU A 152 -13.40 -4.42 -3.12
C LEU A 152 -13.39 -4.00 -4.59
N ARG A 153 -14.25 -3.05 -4.96
CA ARG A 153 -14.26 -2.54 -6.35
C ARG A 153 -12.95 -1.87 -6.71
N LEU A 154 -12.41 -1.03 -5.82
CA LEU A 154 -11.12 -0.39 -6.00
C LEU A 154 -10.00 -1.42 -6.08
N TRP A 155 -9.97 -2.36 -5.16
CA TRP A 155 -8.96 -3.40 -5.14
C TRP A 155 -8.94 -4.25 -6.42
N ARG A 156 -10.09 -4.62 -6.92
CA ARG A 156 -10.21 -5.51 -8.09
C ARG A 156 -10.16 -4.79 -9.44
N ARG A 157 -10.50 -3.51 -9.49
CA ARG A 157 -10.73 -2.78 -10.75
C ARG A 157 -9.84 -1.57 -10.97
N GLU A 158 -9.25 -1.01 -9.93
CA GLU A 158 -8.50 0.25 -10.01
C GLU A 158 -6.99 0.11 -9.81
N PHE A 159 -6.41 -1.00 -10.25
CA PHE A 159 -4.96 -1.21 -10.27
C PHE A 159 -4.24 -1.28 -8.91
N VAL A 160 -4.94 -1.28 -7.78
CA VAL A 160 -4.29 -1.33 -6.46
C VAL A 160 -3.45 -2.59 -6.32
N TYR A 161 -4.01 -3.73 -6.71
CA TYR A 161 -3.33 -5.02 -6.64
C TYR A 161 -2.08 -5.07 -7.52
N GLU A 162 -2.20 -4.58 -8.76
CA GLU A 162 -1.10 -4.51 -9.71
C GLU A 162 0.00 -3.57 -9.25
N LEU A 163 -0.37 -2.45 -8.65
CA LEU A 163 0.60 -1.54 -8.02
C LEU A 163 1.33 -2.19 -6.86
N MET A 164 0.63 -2.94 -6.04
CA MET A 164 1.25 -3.69 -4.95
C MET A 164 2.25 -4.72 -5.48
N ARG A 165 1.92 -5.40 -6.57
CA ARG A 165 2.83 -6.34 -7.22
C ARG A 165 4.03 -5.65 -7.86
N LEU A 166 3.83 -4.56 -8.56
CA LEU A 166 4.92 -3.73 -9.07
C LEU A 166 5.78 -3.16 -7.93
N GLY A 167 5.14 -2.78 -6.82
CA GLY A 167 5.81 -2.31 -5.63
C GLY A 167 6.80 -3.32 -5.03
N LEU A 168 6.55 -4.63 -5.15
CA LEU A 168 7.50 -5.65 -4.70
C LEU A 168 8.86 -5.55 -5.38
N GLU A 169 8.91 -5.05 -6.62
CA GLU A 169 10.14 -4.94 -7.39
C GLU A 169 10.87 -3.61 -7.16
N VAL A 170 10.15 -2.60 -6.70
CA VAL A 170 10.66 -1.23 -6.54
C VAL A 170 10.97 -0.89 -5.09
N THR A 171 10.21 -1.46 -4.16
CA THR A 171 10.43 -1.27 -2.73
C THR A 171 11.15 -2.47 -2.13
N PRO A 172 12.05 -2.28 -1.15
CA PRO A 172 12.71 -3.39 -0.47
C PRO A 172 11.77 -4.22 0.41
N TYR A 173 10.45 -3.95 0.38
CA TYR A 173 9.46 -4.57 1.24
C TYR A 173 8.59 -5.55 0.47
N ARG A 174 8.47 -6.77 0.94
CA ARG A 174 7.51 -7.77 0.45
C ARG A 174 6.10 -7.46 0.95
N THR A 175 5.61 -6.29 0.54
CA THR A 175 4.39 -5.67 1.07
C THR A 175 3.16 -6.54 0.79
N LEU A 176 3.04 -7.14 -0.38
CA LEU A 176 1.87 -7.94 -0.73
C LEU A 176 1.78 -9.22 0.10
N GLU A 177 2.89 -9.93 0.27
CA GLU A 177 2.95 -11.14 1.10
C GLU A 177 2.63 -10.82 2.56
N HIS A 178 3.20 -9.72 3.06
CA HIS A 178 2.89 -9.22 4.40
C HIS A 178 1.39 -8.93 4.56
N ILE A 179 0.80 -8.16 3.65
CA ILE A 179 -0.63 -7.83 3.68
C ILE A 179 -1.49 -9.08 3.61
N ALA A 180 -1.13 -10.06 2.76
CA ALA A 180 -1.85 -11.32 2.65
C ALA A 180 -1.83 -12.11 3.96
N GLY A 181 -0.66 -12.20 4.60
CA GLY A 181 -0.50 -12.85 5.90
C GLY A 181 -1.28 -12.16 7.02
N VAL A 182 -1.22 -10.84 7.09
CA VAL A 182 -1.98 -10.04 8.06
C VAL A 182 -3.49 -10.21 7.85
N HIS A 183 -3.94 -10.13 6.61
CA HIS A 183 -5.35 -10.32 6.27
C HIS A 183 -5.84 -11.72 6.66
N HIS A 184 -5.08 -12.77 6.29
CA HIS A 184 -5.42 -14.14 6.63
C HIS A 184 -5.58 -14.34 8.13
N LEU A 185 -4.60 -13.92 8.91
CA LEU A 185 -4.61 -14.06 10.36
C LEU A 185 -5.75 -13.27 11.01
N ALA A 186 -5.89 -12.00 10.67
CA ALA A 186 -6.91 -11.12 11.22
C ALA A 186 -8.34 -11.60 10.94
N VAL A 187 -8.63 -11.98 9.69
CA VAL A 187 -9.96 -12.44 9.28
C VAL A 187 -10.30 -13.80 9.89
N THR A 188 -9.34 -14.70 9.97
CA THR A 188 -9.55 -16.04 10.59
C THR A 188 -9.89 -15.87 12.07
N ALA A 189 -9.13 -15.05 12.80
CA ALA A 189 -9.40 -14.79 14.21
C ALA A 189 -10.74 -14.02 14.41
N ALA A 190 -11.06 -13.05 13.53
CA ALA A 190 -12.34 -12.34 13.57
C ALA A 190 -13.54 -13.26 13.39
N ARG A 191 -13.47 -14.18 12.42
CA ARG A 191 -14.52 -15.20 12.18
C ARG A 191 -14.70 -16.11 13.39
N ALA A 192 -13.60 -16.54 13.99
CA ALA A 192 -13.64 -17.40 15.19
C ALA A 192 -14.23 -16.67 16.40
N LEU A 193 -13.84 -15.42 16.65
CA LEU A 193 -14.42 -14.58 17.70
C LEU A 193 -15.92 -14.35 17.49
N ARG A 194 -16.33 -13.99 16.26
CA ARG A 194 -17.76 -13.85 15.95
C ARG A 194 -18.54 -15.12 16.21
N LYS A 195 -17.99 -16.28 15.85
CA LYS A 195 -18.61 -17.59 16.12
C LYS A 195 -18.72 -17.87 17.62
N SER A 196 -17.80 -17.36 18.43
CA SER A 196 -17.86 -17.49 19.91
C SER A 196 -18.81 -16.49 20.58
N GLY A 197 -19.52 -15.66 19.82
CA GLY A 197 -20.48 -14.68 20.33
C GLY A 197 -19.88 -13.29 20.62
N VAL A 198 -18.63 -13.05 20.28
CA VAL A 198 -18.04 -11.71 20.37
C VAL A 198 -18.53 -10.85 19.20
N ALA A 199 -19.01 -9.64 19.48
CA ALA A 199 -19.42 -8.70 18.44
C ALA A 199 -18.16 -8.21 17.69
N VAL A 200 -18.00 -8.66 16.45
CA VAL A 200 -16.89 -8.28 15.56
C VAL A 200 -17.43 -8.03 14.16
N ASP A 201 -17.12 -6.88 13.59
CA ASP A 201 -17.36 -6.60 12.19
C ASP A 201 -16.24 -7.19 11.32
N VAL A 202 -16.46 -8.42 10.83
CA VAL A 202 -15.48 -9.12 10.00
C VAL A 202 -15.20 -8.40 8.68
N ALA A 203 -16.19 -7.65 8.15
CA ALA A 203 -16.00 -6.87 6.94
C ALA A 203 -15.05 -5.69 7.17
N LEU A 204 -15.20 -5.03 8.32
CA LEU A 204 -14.30 -3.96 8.74
C LEU A 204 -12.86 -4.48 8.93
N VAL A 205 -12.68 -5.60 9.63
CA VAL A 205 -11.37 -6.26 9.80
C VAL A 205 -10.76 -6.61 8.44
N SER A 206 -11.55 -7.23 7.55
CA SER A 206 -11.07 -7.66 6.23
C SER A 206 -10.62 -6.48 5.36
N GLY A 207 -11.43 -5.43 5.28
CA GLY A 207 -11.10 -4.23 4.51
C GLY A 207 -9.88 -3.50 5.07
N ALA A 208 -9.80 -3.37 6.39
CA ALA A 208 -8.69 -2.71 7.06
C ALA A 208 -7.39 -3.51 6.90
N ALA A 209 -7.42 -4.82 7.12
CA ALA A 209 -6.24 -5.68 6.98
C ALA A 209 -5.72 -5.73 5.54
N ALA A 210 -6.62 -5.79 4.54
CA ALA A 210 -6.21 -5.74 3.14
C ALA A 210 -5.62 -4.39 2.72
N GLY A 211 -5.99 -3.29 3.38
CA GLY A 211 -5.59 -1.94 2.99
C GLY A 211 -4.64 -1.23 3.94
N HIS A 212 -4.20 -1.85 5.06
CA HIS A 212 -3.44 -1.15 6.10
C HIS A 212 -2.12 -0.55 5.60
N ASP A 213 -1.46 -1.22 4.69
CA ASP A 213 -0.16 -0.86 4.13
C ASP A 213 -0.23 -0.15 2.76
N LEU A 214 -1.41 0.22 2.29
CA LEU A 214 -1.57 0.93 1.01
C LEU A 214 -0.70 2.18 0.90
N GLY A 215 -0.50 2.87 2.02
CA GLY A 215 0.34 4.06 2.07
C GLY A 215 1.81 3.83 1.75
N LYS A 216 2.32 2.60 1.85
CA LYS A 216 3.72 2.27 1.49
C LYS A 216 4.02 2.56 0.01
N PHE A 217 3.01 2.48 -0.87
CA PHE A 217 3.15 2.86 -2.27
C PHE A 217 3.34 4.37 -2.48
N GLY A 218 3.01 5.17 -1.47
CA GLY A 218 3.30 6.59 -1.44
C GLY A 218 4.75 6.93 -1.11
N CYS A 219 5.46 6.00 -0.49
CA CYS A 219 6.79 6.25 0.07
C CYS A 219 7.91 5.81 -0.87
N ARG A 220 9.04 6.53 -0.85
CA ARG A 220 10.28 6.12 -1.53
C ARG A 220 11.06 5.08 -0.71
N PRO A 221 11.86 4.23 -1.37
CA PRO A 221 12.90 3.48 -0.67
C PRO A 221 13.83 4.44 0.08
N GLY A 222 14.09 4.15 1.35
CA GLY A 222 14.96 4.98 2.21
C GLY A 222 14.29 6.18 2.87
N GLU A 223 13.02 6.49 2.54
CA GLU A 223 12.25 7.48 3.31
C GLU A 223 11.71 6.88 4.61
N ARG A 224 11.20 7.75 5.50
CA ARG A 224 10.62 7.36 6.79
C ARG A 224 9.28 6.63 6.63
N VAL A 225 9.30 5.55 5.86
CA VAL A 225 8.14 4.68 5.59
C VAL A 225 7.36 4.34 6.86
N PRO A 226 8.00 4.04 8.02
CA PRO A 226 7.27 3.71 9.24
C PRO A 226 6.30 4.79 9.72
N TYR A 227 6.46 6.02 9.27
CA TYR A 227 5.60 7.15 9.66
C TYR A 227 4.73 7.65 8.52
N LEU A 228 5.27 7.74 7.32
CA LEU A 228 4.57 8.32 6.17
C LEU A 228 3.47 7.41 5.62
N HIS A 229 3.62 6.10 5.71
CA HIS A 229 2.60 5.20 5.15
C HIS A 229 1.25 5.28 5.88
N TYR A 230 1.22 5.58 7.18
CA TYR A 230 -0.03 5.80 7.92
C TYR A 230 -0.81 7.00 7.37
N PHE A 231 -0.09 8.10 7.13
CA PHE A 231 -0.67 9.31 6.55
C PHE A 231 -1.25 9.04 5.16
N TYR A 232 -0.50 8.41 4.28
CA TYR A 232 -0.96 8.09 2.93
C TYR A 232 -2.10 7.05 2.93
N THR A 233 -2.10 6.09 3.85
CA THR A 233 -3.19 5.16 4.04
C THR A 233 -4.47 5.90 4.44
N ASP A 234 -4.41 6.75 5.46
CA ASP A 234 -5.56 7.56 5.91
C ASP A 234 -6.10 8.46 4.77
N GLN A 235 -5.21 9.16 4.08
CA GLN A 235 -5.56 10.01 2.94
C GLN A 235 -6.27 9.23 1.83
N TRP A 236 -5.79 8.04 1.50
CA TRP A 236 -6.37 7.21 0.47
C TRP A 236 -7.82 6.82 0.80
N PHE A 237 -8.07 6.38 2.02
CA PHE A 237 -9.42 5.99 2.47
C PHE A 237 -10.36 7.18 2.60
N ARG A 238 -9.90 8.30 3.19
CA ARG A 238 -10.71 9.52 3.35
C ARG A 238 -11.19 10.08 2.02
N ARG A 239 -10.30 10.18 1.04
CA ARG A 239 -10.63 10.68 -0.30
C ARG A 239 -11.69 9.83 -1.00
N ARG A 240 -11.79 8.57 -0.63
CA ARG A 240 -12.78 7.63 -1.16
C ARG A 240 -14.01 7.44 -0.28
N ARG A 241 -14.12 8.23 0.78
CA ARG A 241 -15.24 8.16 1.74
C ARG A 241 -15.41 6.77 2.36
N MET A 242 -14.29 6.14 2.68
CA MET A 242 -14.23 4.85 3.39
C MET A 242 -13.63 5.05 4.79
N THR A 243 -14.22 5.98 5.56
CA THR A 243 -13.67 6.46 6.83
C THR A 243 -13.57 5.37 7.89
N ASP A 244 -14.53 4.48 7.94
CA ASP A 244 -14.60 3.37 8.92
C ASP A 244 -13.42 2.41 8.75
N ILE A 245 -13.20 1.94 7.52
CA ILE A 245 -12.07 1.08 7.18
C ILE A 245 -10.76 1.84 7.34
N GLY A 246 -10.72 3.08 6.86
CA GLY A 246 -9.54 3.94 6.95
C GLY A 246 -9.10 4.21 8.37
N HIS A 247 -10.04 4.38 9.30
CA HIS A 247 -9.74 4.59 10.70
C HIS A 247 -8.99 3.39 11.31
N VAL A 248 -9.46 2.17 11.07
CA VAL A 248 -8.80 0.96 11.57
C VAL A 248 -7.49 0.73 10.82
N ALA A 249 -7.49 0.85 9.48
CA ALA A 249 -6.31 0.61 8.65
C ALA A 249 -5.15 1.56 8.98
N ALA A 250 -5.41 2.85 9.20
CA ALA A 250 -4.38 3.84 9.50
C ALA A 250 -3.82 3.71 10.92
N ASN A 251 -4.50 3.02 11.82
CA ASN A 251 -4.12 2.88 13.23
C ASN A 251 -3.59 1.48 13.59
N HIS A 252 -2.89 0.82 12.66
CA HIS A 252 -2.42 -0.55 12.85
C HIS A 252 -1.07 -0.68 13.56
N SER A 253 -0.45 0.41 13.97
CA SER A 253 0.86 0.35 14.62
C SER A 253 0.78 -0.20 16.04
N VAL A 254 1.73 -1.07 16.39
CA VAL A 254 1.89 -1.58 17.78
C VAL A 254 2.12 -0.50 18.81
N TRP A 255 2.68 0.65 18.40
CA TRP A 255 2.91 1.80 19.29
C TRP A 255 1.63 2.40 19.83
N ASP A 256 0.54 1.97 19.27
CA ASP A 256 -0.75 2.58 19.38
C ASP A 256 -1.64 1.87 20.41
N LEU A 257 -1.14 0.82 21.07
CA LEU A 257 -1.85 0.08 22.12
C LEU A 257 -1.94 0.83 23.47
N GLU A 258 -1.53 2.08 23.55
CA GLU A 258 -1.69 2.88 24.76
C GLU A 258 -3.14 3.32 25.04
N PRO A 259 -4.01 3.58 24.06
CA PRO A 259 -5.39 3.95 24.36
C PRO A 259 -6.20 2.75 24.84
N ASP A 260 -6.88 2.95 25.95
CA ASP A 260 -7.78 1.96 26.57
C ASP A 260 -9.08 1.73 25.77
N TYR A 261 -9.18 2.27 24.55
CA TYR A 261 -10.42 2.36 23.77
C TYR A 261 -10.30 1.82 22.35
N LEU A 262 -9.42 0.85 22.14
CA LEU A 262 -9.33 0.19 20.82
C LEU A 262 -10.49 -0.78 20.66
N SER A 263 -11.11 -0.75 19.46
CA SER A 263 -12.10 -1.77 19.10
C SER A 263 -11.44 -3.13 18.92
N VAL A 264 -12.25 -4.18 18.99
CA VAL A 264 -11.76 -5.56 18.72
C VAL A 264 -11.18 -5.67 17.32
N GLU A 265 -11.75 -4.97 16.36
CA GLU A 265 -11.28 -4.92 14.97
C GLU A 265 -9.89 -4.30 14.86
N ALA A 266 -9.66 -3.21 15.58
CA ALA A 266 -8.34 -2.57 15.63
C ALA A 266 -7.30 -3.46 16.32
N LEU A 267 -7.67 -4.08 17.44
CA LEU A 267 -6.81 -5.03 18.15
C LEU A 267 -6.44 -6.23 17.27
N LEU A 268 -7.40 -6.78 16.52
CA LEU A 268 -7.18 -7.88 15.59
C LEU A 268 -6.18 -7.50 14.51
N LEU A 269 -6.31 -6.31 13.93
CA LEU A 269 -5.38 -5.83 12.91
C LEU A 269 -3.98 -5.65 13.49
N ILE A 270 -3.85 -4.96 14.62
CA ILE A 270 -2.56 -4.72 15.28
C ILE A 270 -1.90 -6.05 15.68
N TYR A 271 -2.66 -6.98 16.25
CA TYR A 271 -2.19 -8.30 16.62
C TYR A 271 -1.67 -9.08 15.40
N ALA A 272 -2.42 -9.06 14.30
CA ALA A 272 -2.03 -9.75 13.08
C ALA A 272 -0.79 -9.13 12.44
N ASP A 273 -0.73 -7.81 12.33
CA ASP A 273 0.44 -7.08 11.81
C ASP A 273 1.68 -7.33 12.66
N PHE A 274 1.51 -7.35 13.98
CA PHE A 274 2.62 -7.65 14.89
C PHE A 274 3.19 -9.06 14.67
N ARG A 275 2.38 -10.06 14.33
CA ARG A 275 2.78 -11.45 14.18
C ARG A 275 3.35 -11.80 12.80
N VAL A 276 3.03 -11.03 11.77
CA VAL A 276 3.55 -11.28 10.41
C VAL A 276 4.87 -10.56 10.24
N LYS A 277 5.95 -11.32 10.12
CA LYS A 277 7.33 -10.80 10.06
C LYS A 277 8.06 -11.29 8.83
N GLN A 278 8.93 -10.44 8.33
CA GLN A 278 9.93 -10.81 7.34
C GLN A 278 11.18 -11.34 8.08
N LEU A 279 11.55 -12.54 7.75
CA LEU A 279 12.68 -13.29 8.32
C LEU A 279 13.59 -13.76 7.19
N HIS A 280 14.79 -14.21 7.52
CA HIS A 280 15.67 -14.90 6.58
C HIS A 280 15.64 -16.40 6.85
N ASP A 281 15.51 -17.19 5.78
CA ASP A 281 15.61 -18.64 5.87
C ASP A 281 17.08 -19.09 6.06
N ALA A 282 17.29 -20.40 6.20
CA ALA A 282 18.62 -20.98 6.37
C ALA A 282 19.56 -20.71 5.17
N GLN A 283 19.02 -20.32 4.02
CA GLN A 283 19.76 -19.95 2.80
C GLN A 283 19.94 -18.44 2.67
N GLY A 284 19.53 -17.66 3.68
CA GLY A 284 19.62 -16.20 3.68
C GLY A 284 18.59 -15.50 2.80
N ARG A 285 17.57 -16.23 2.31
CA ARG A 285 16.47 -15.64 1.51
C ARG A 285 15.44 -15.03 2.44
N GLU A 286 14.95 -13.85 2.09
CA GLU A 286 13.88 -13.20 2.82
C GLU A 286 12.55 -13.94 2.60
N ILE A 287 11.91 -14.33 3.69
CA ILE A 287 10.61 -15.01 3.72
C ILE A 287 9.65 -14.25 4.64
N THR A 288 8.37 -14.23 4.28
CA THR A 288 7.32 -13.70 5.16
C THR A 288 6.70 -14.85 5.95
N ARG A 289 6.63 -14.71 7.26
CA ARG A 289 6.13 -15.76 8.16
C ARG A 289 5.15 -15.21 9.19
N ILE A 290 4.13 -16.01 9.50
CA ILE A 290 3.29 -15.80 10.68
C ILE A 290 4.01 -16.40 11.88
N SER A 291 4.54 -15.53 12.74
CA SER A 291 5.28 -15.90 13.93
C SER A 291 4.35 -16.02 15.15
N THR A 292 4.79 -16.70 16.20
CA THR A 292 4.15 -16.56 17.52
C THR A 292 4.39 -15.14 18.04
N LEU A 293 3.59 -14.71 19.03
CA LEU A 293 3.78 -13.39 19.67
C LEU A 293 5.21 -13.24 20.22
N ALA A 294 5.72 -14.24 20.92
CA ALA A 294 7.05 -14.22 21.50
C ALA A 294 8.16 -14.13 20.42
N GLN A 295 8.03 -14.91 19.34
CA GLN A 295 8.97 -14.85 18.20
C GLN A 295 8.94 -13.48 17.53
N ALA A 296 7.75 -12.93 17.28
CA ALA A 296 7.60 -11.62 16.67
C ALA A 296 8.18 -10.50 17.53
N PHE A 297 8.02 -10.60 18.84
CA PHE A 297 8.60 -9.66 19.80
C PHE A 297 10.14 -9.70 19.76
N GLN A 298 10.72 -10.90 19.75
CA GLN A 298 12.17 -11.04 19.65
C GLN A 298 12.71 -10.43 18.34
N VAL A 299 12.05 -10.67 17.21
CA VAL A 299 12.42 -10.05 15.92
C VAL A 299 12.43 -8.52 15.98
N ILE A 300 11.50 -7.93 16.73
CA ILE A 300 11.47 -6.47 16.90
C ILE A 300 12.65 -6.02 17.77
N LEU A 301 12.91 -6.71 18.88
CA LEU A 301 14.03 -6.37 19.77
C LEU A 301 15.38 -6.48 19.03
N ASP A 302 15.56 -7.52 18.21
CA ASP A 302 16.78 -7.75 17.43
C ASP A 302 17.03 -6.69 16.34
N LYS A 303 15.99 -6.03 15.87
CA LYS A 303 16.08 -4.96 14.84
C LYS A 303 16.34 -3.57 15.41
N LEU A 304 16.34 -3.43 16.71
CA LEU A 304 16.48 -2.14 17.37
C LEU A 304 17.91 -1.93 17.86
N ASP A 305 18.71 -1.25 17.05
CA ASP A 305 20.12 -0.96 17.36
C ASP A 305 20.31 -0.06 18.58
N ASP A 306 19.28 0.74 18.97
CA ASP A 306 19.34 1.68 20.08
C ASP A 306 18.09 1.58 20.97
N VAL A 307 17.94 0.46 21.67
CA VAL A 307 16.87 0.32 22.66
C VAL A 307 17.32 0.91 23.99
N ASP A 308 16.99 2.18 24.22
CA ASP A 308 17.08 2.73 25.57
C ASP A 308 16.06 2.06 26.50
N GLY A 309 16.29 2.18 27.80
CA GLY A 309 15.43 1.54 28.81
C GLY A 309 13.96 1.99 28.75
N GLU A 310 13.66 3.16 28.20
CA GLU A 310 12.30 3.69 28.02
C GLU A 310 11.61 2.99 26.84
N LYS A 311 12.29 2.84 25.71
CA LYS A 311 11.76 2.08 24.56
C LYS A 311 11.49 0.63 24.97
N GLN A 312 12.42 -0.01 25.65
CA GLN A 312 12.25 -1.40 26.09
C GLN A 312 11.03 -1.55 27.00
N LYS A 313 10.82 -0.66 27.97
CA LYS A 313 9.63 -0.65 28.83
C LYS A 313 8.35 -0.47 28.02
N ARG A 314 8.36 0.39 27.03
CA ARG A 314 7.22 0.60 26.15
C ARG A 314 6.90 -0.65 25.32
N TYR A 315 7.90 -1.28 24.71
CA TYR A 315 7.73 -2.52 23.96
C TYR A 315 7.20 -3.65 24.83
N THR A 316 7.73 -3.79 26.06
CA THR A 316 7.26 -4.79 27.01
C THR A 316 5.79 -4.57 27.37
N ARG A 317 5.35 -3.31 27.57
CA ARG A 317 3.93 -3.01 27.84
C ARG A 317 3.03 -3.36 26.64
N VAL A 318 3.48 -3.03 25.44
CA VAL A 318 2.75 -3.39 24.20
C VAL A 318 2.63 -4.90 24.07
N TYR A 319 3.72 -5.62 24.26
CA TYR A 319 3.72 -7.07 24.23
C TYR A 319 2.74 -7.68 25.25
N ALA A 320 2.78 -7.22 26.49
CA ALA A 320 1.86 -7.69 27.52
C ALA A 320 0.38 -7.48 27.15
N ARG A 321 0.03 -6.34 26.53
CA ARG A 321 -1.34 -6.10 26.06
C ARG A 321 -1.75 -7.00 24.91
N LEU A 322 -0.84 -7.28 23.98
CA LEU A 322 -1.11 -8.25 22.90
C LEU A 322 -1.24 -9.68 23.46
N GLU A 323 -0.47 -10.02 24.48
CA GLU A 323 -0.58 -11.30 25.19
C GLU A 323 -1.93 -11.42 25.90
N ASP A 324 -2.37 -10.37 26.61
CA ASP A 324 -3.70 -10.32 27.23
C ASP A 324 -4.82 -10.51 26.17
N PHE A 325 -4.68 -9.87 25.03
CA PHE A 325 -5.63 -10.03 23.93
C PHE A 325 -5.58 -11.45 23.33
N GLU A 326 -4.41 -12.04 23.19
CA GLU A 326 -4.25 -13.44 22.74
C GLU A 326 -4.92 -14.39 23.73
N GLN A 327 -4.70 -14.22 25.04
CA GLN A 327 -5.36 -15.02 26.09
C GLN A 327 -6.88 -14.84 26.07
N PHE A 328 -7.38 -13.63 25.84
CA PHE A 328 -8.80 -13.41 25.63
C PHE A 328 -9.32 -14.23 24.44
N MET A 329 -8.63 -14.21 23.29
CA MET A 329 -9.02 -15.01 22.14
C MET A 329 -9.01 -16.51 22.43
N VAL A 330 -7.98 -17.01 23.11
CA VAL A 330 -7.88 -18.41 23.56
C VAL A 330 -9.05 -18.78 24.47
N SER A 331 -9.39 -17.91 25.43
CA SER A 331 -10.53 -18.13 26.33
C SER A 331 -11.88 -18.24 25.60
N ARG A 332 -11.95 -17.69 24.37
CA ARG A 332 -13.10 -17.78 23.47
C ARG A 332 -13.01 -18.93 22.49
N GLY A 333 -12.01 -19.80 22.62
CA GLY A 333 -11.81 -20.95 21.75
C GLY A 333 -11.23 -20.63 20.38
N VAL A 334 -10.60 -19.45 20.22
CA VAL A 334 -9.87 -19.11 19.00
C VAL A 334 -8.53 -19.87 19.01
N ASP A 335 -8.26 -20.58 17.93
CA ASP A 335 -6.94 -21.18 17.72
C ASP A 335 -5.94 -20.07 17.31
N VAL A 336 -5.05 -19.72 18.21
CA VAL A 336 -4.00 -18.73 18.00
C VAL A 336 -2.69 -19.36 17.49
N THR A 337 -2.62 -20.69 17.40
CA THR A 337 -1.42 -21.40 16.93
C THR A 337 -1.23 -21.35 15.42
N MET A 338 -2.08 -20.59 14.72
CA MET A 338 -1.95 -20.33 13.28
C MET A 338 -0.56 -19.75 12.97
N SER A 339 0.43 -20.61 13.06
CA SER A 339 1.74 -20.38 12.46
C SER A 339 1.60 -20.90 11.02
N GLY A 340 1.42 -20.00 10.09
CA GLY A 340 1.64 -20.36 8.69
C GLY A 340 3.05 -20.93 8.63
N GLY A 341 3.22 -22.11 8.02
CA GLY A 341 4.53 -22.58 7.65
C GLY A 341 5.28 -21.48 6.87
N ASP A 342 6.55 -21.68 6.66
CA ASP A 342 7.31 -20.78 5.79
C ASP A 342 6.53 -20.61 4.48
N THR A 343 6.30 -19.36 4.07
CA THR A 343 5.69 -19.12 2.78
C THR A 343 6.56 -19.81 1.75
N PRO A 344 6.05 -20.75 0.97
CA PRO A 344 6.87 -21.40 -0.03
C PRO A 344 7.48 -20.32 -0.92
N PRO A 345 8.76 -20.43 -1.30
CA PRO A 345 9.37 -19.47 -2.20
C PRO A 345 8.49 -19.40 -3.45
N LEU A 346 8.21 -18.18 -3.86
CA LEU A 346 7.49 -17.95 -5.12
C LEU A 346 8.19 -18.75 -6.21
N PRO A 347 7.47 -19.57 -6.99
CA PRO A 347 8.11 -20.37 -8.03
C PRO A 347 8.85 -19.45 -9.00
N GLU A 348 9.96 -19.90 -9.57
CA GLU A 348 10.79 -19.12 -10.51
C GLU A 348 9.99 -18.55 -11.70
N LYS A 349 8.86 -19.16 -12.03
CA LYS A 349 7.89 -18.63 -13.02
C LYS A 349 7.08 -17.45 -12.51
N HIS A 350 7.25 -17.08 -11.26
CA HIS A 350 6.54 -15.94 -10.76
C HIS A 350 7.16 -14.67 -11.32
N THR A 351 6.38 -13.89 -11.86
CA THR A 351 6.47 -12.57 -12.35
C THR A 351 7.41 -11.68 -11.57
N ALA A 352 8.61 -11.55 -11.99
CA ALA A 352 9.22 -10.28 -11.87
C ALA A 352 8.93 -9.52 -13.17
N LEU A 353 7.94 -8.69 -13.18
CA LEU A 353 7.66 -7.82 -14.32
C LEU A 353 8.79 -6.82 -14.55
N MET A 354 9.53 -6.49 -13.51
CA MET A 354 10.67 -5.60 -13.54
C MET A 354 11.93 -6.38 -13.16
N THR A 355 12.64 -6.87 -14.16
CA THR A 355 13.96 -7.52 -13.98
C THR A 355 15.08 -6.74 -14.65
N ASP A 356 14.76 -5.61 -15.24
CA ASP A 356 15.66 -4.74 -15.95
C ASP A 356 16.09 -3.59 -15.03
N ASP A 357 17.40 -3.52 -14.74
CA ASP A 357 17.98 -2.48 -13.87
C ASP A 357 17.69 -1.07 -14.39
N GLU A 358 17.55 -0.90 -15.70
CA GLU A 358 17.26 0.39 -16.30
C GLU A 358 15.79 0.80 -16.07
N ALA A 359 14.86 -0.16 -16.15
CA ALA A 359 13.45 0.06 -15.82
C ALA A 359 13.29 0.39 -14.33
N LEU A 360 14.02 -0.30 -13.44
CA LEU A 360 14.06 0.00 -12.01
C LEU A 360 14.61 1.39 -11.72
N ARG A 361 15.69 1.78 -12.41
CA ARG A 361 16.27 3.12 -12.30
C ARG A 361 15.29 4.20 -12.76
N ALA A 362 14.66 4.00 -13.92
CA ALA A 362 13.68 4.94 -14.46
C ALA A 362 12.49 5.10 -13.51
N LEU A 363 12.01 4.00 -12.93
CA LEU A 363 10.93 4.03 -11.94
C LEU A 363 11.35 4.77 -10.66
N THR A 364 12.57 4.53 -10.17
CA THR A 364 13.13 5.25 -9.01
C THR A 364 13.19 6.74 -9.26
N LEU A 365 13.68 7.16 -10.43
CA LEU A 365 13.74 8.57 -10.82
C LEU A 365 12.34 9.21 -10.91
N ARG A 366 11.35 8.49 -11.42
CA ARG A 366 9.95 8.95 -11.42
C ARG A 366 9.38 9.09 -10.01
N CYS A 367 9.66 8.13 -9.14
CA CYS A 367 9.27 8.24 -7.72
C CYS A 367 9.90 9.46 -7.05
N VAL A 368 11.18 9.74 -7.36
CA VAL A 368 11.86 10.97 -6.91
C VAL A 368 11.16 12.21 -7.45
N GLY A 369 10.85 12.25 -8.75
CA GLY A 369 10.15 13.36 -9.37
C GLY A 369 8.77 13.60 -8.75
N HIS A 370 8.00 12.55 -8.54
CA HIS A 370 6.69 12.64 -7.89
C HIS A 370 6.77 13.17 -6.45
N ASN A 371 7.76 12.74 -5.68
CA ASN A 371 7.93 13.25 -4.33
C ASN A 371 8.40 14.71 -4.32
N MET A 372 9.20 15.13 -5.30
CA MET A 372 9.51 16.56 -5.49
C MET A 372 8.25 17.37 -5.82
N GLU A 373 7.35 16.84 -6.65
CA GLU A 373 6.07 17.48 -6.94
C GLU A 373 5.18 17.57 -5.70
N LEU A 374 5.09 16.49 -4.90
CA LEU A 374 4.41 16.53 -3.60
C LEU A 374 5.02 17.58 -2.68
N MET A 375 6.33 17.69 -2.64
CA MET A 375 7.05 18.70 -1.88
C MET A 375 6.69 20.11 -2.34
N HIS A 376 6.67 20.37 -3.64
CA HIS A 376 6.24 21.66 -4.17
C HIS A 376 4.80 21.98 -3.81
N ARG A 377 3.91 21.01 -3.84
CA ARG A 377 2.51 21.19 -3.40
C ARG A 377 2.41 21.47 -1.90
N LEU A 378 3.23 20.81 -1.07
CA LEU A 378 3.28 21.07 0.37
C LEU A 378 3.86 22.45 0.70
N THR A 379 4.74 22.97 -0.16
CA THR A 379 5.31 24.33 -0.03
C THR A 379 4.41 25.41 -0.62
N ASP A 380 3.37 25.04 -1.39
CA ASP A 380 2.33 26.00 -1.77
C ASP A 380 1.58 26.51 -0.54
N GLN A 381 1.43 27.84 -0.43
CA GLN A 381 0.91 28.47 0.79
C GLN A 381 -0.50 28.00 1.17
N ARG A 382 -1.36 27.72 0.20
CA ARG A 382 -2.74 27.27 0.49
C ARG A 382 -2.76 25.81 0.95
N SER A 383 -2.01 24.96 0.27
CA SER A 383 -1.90 23.55 0.61
C SER A 383 -1.23 23.37 1.97
N PHE A 384 -0.22 24.18 2.25
CA PHE A 384 0.48 24.17 3.53
C PHE A 384 -0.39 24.65 4.70
N ALA A 385 -1.11 25.75 4.53
CA ALA A 385 -2.03 26.27 5.54
C ALA A 385 -3.11 25.21 5.89
N ARG A 386 -3.64 24.55 4.88
CA ARG A 386 -4.61 23.45 5.07
C ARG A 386 -4.00 22.27 5.80
N LEU A 387 -2.76 21.88 5.48
CA LEU A 387 -2.04 20.81 6.18
C LEU A 387 -1.88 21.16 7.68
N LEU A 388 -1.51 22.41 7.99
CA LEU A 388 -1.39 22.85 9.38
C LEU A 388 -2.73 22.89 10.12
N GLU A 389 -3.81 23.32 9.47
CA GLU A 389 -5.16 23.29 10.06
C GLU A 389 -5.61 21.85 10.35
N GLU A 390 -5.40 20.96 9.40
CA GLU A 390 -5.69 19.53 9.58
C GLU A 390 -4.88 18.94 10.74
N ALA A 391 -3.59 19.26 10.81
CA ALA A 391 -2.72 18.80 11.89
C ALA A 391 -3.12 19.35 13.27
N ARG A 392 -3.55 20.60 13.36
CA ARG A 392 -4.05 21.20 14.61
C ARG A 392 -5.38 20.59 15.06
N GLY A 393 -6.22 20.21 14.12
CA GLY A 393 -7.50 19.56 14.41
C GLY A 393 -7.37 18.05 14.70
N GLU A 394 -6.17 17.46 14.54
CA GLU A 394 -5.99 16.03 14.72
C GLU A 394 -5.90 15.67 16.20
N THR A 395 -6.81 14.83 16.64
CA THR A 395 -6.91 14.36 18.02
C THR A 395 -6.18 13.04 18.26
N ASP A 396 -5.96 12.25 17.20
CA ASP A 396 -5.18 11.03 17.25
C ASP A 396 -3.69 11.38 17.16
N TRP A 397 -2.96 11.17 18.23
CA TRP A 397 -1.54 11.49 18.31
C TRP A 397 -0.68 10.74 17.28
N ARG A 398 -1.12 9.61 16.77
CA ARG A 398 -0.45 8.81 15.75
C ARG A 398 -0.49 9.47 14.39
N ARG A 399 -1.68 9.97 14.02
CA ARG A 399 -1.86 10.76 12.82
C ARG A 399 -1.13 12.09 12.92
N LEU A 400 -1.18 12.70 14.11
CA LEU A 400 -0.40 13.89 14.40
C LEU A 400 1.10 13.65 14.20
N ARG A 401 1.61 12.51 14.65
CA ARG A 401 2.98 12.07 14.42
C ARG A 401 3.33 11.93 12.92
N ALA A 402 2.40 11.44 12.11
CA ALA A 402 2.59 11.37 10.67
C ALA A 402 2.68 12.77 10.03
N TYR A 403 1.86 13.73 10.47
CA TYR A 403 1.98 15.13 10.04
C TYR A 403 3.34 15.71 10.41
N LEU A 404 3.83 15.46 11.62
CA LEU A 404 5.15 15.92 12.05
C LEU A 404 6.28 15.31 11.20
N ALA A 405 6.19 14.03 10.86
CA ALA A 405 7.17 13.37 9.98
C ALA A 405 7.19 13.97 8.56
N VAL A 406 6.02 14.36 8.04
CA VAL A 406 5.94 15.09 6.77
C VAL A 406 6.62 16.45 6.88
N MET A 407 6.31 17.22 7.92
CA MET A 407 6.92 18.52 8.14
C MET A 407 8.44 18.42 8.29
N GLU A 408 8.94 17.43 9.02
CA GLU A 408 10.37 17.15 9.18
C GLU A 408 11.04 16.86 7.83
N SER A 409 10.45 15.99 7.02
CA SER A 409 11.00 15.61 5.71
C SER A 409 11.09 16.78 4.74
N TYR A 410 10.21 17.79 4.89
CA TYR A 410 10.14 18.94 4.00
C TYR A 410 10.61 20.26 4.62
N SER A 411 11.13 20.24 5.85
CA SER A 411 11.50 21.43 6.62
C SER A 411 12.49 22.35 5.88
N LEU A 412 13.44 21.80 5.12
CA LEU A 412 14.44 22.55 4.34
C LEU A 412 13.82 23.34 3.18
N TYR A 413 12.68 22.93 2.68
CA TYR A 413 12.04 23.50 1.49
C TYR A 413 10.93 24.49 1.83
N LEU A 414 10.58 24.65 3.11
CA LEU A 414 9.59 25.60 3.56
C LEU A 414 10.12 27.02 3.40
N HIS A 415 9.27 27.91 2.90
CA HIS A 415 9.56 29.34 2.88
C HIS A 415 9.50 29.94 4.28
N ILE A 416 10.17 31.09 4.49
CA ILE A 416 10.25 31.75 5.81
C ILE A 416 8.88 31.87 6.49
N PRO A 417 7.81 32.35 5.84
CA PRO A 417 6.50 32.42 6.47
C PRO A 417 5.96 31.05 6.92
N GLN A 418 6.18 30.01 6.11
CA GLN A 418 5.77 28.64 6.45
C GLN A 418 6.59 28.06 7.60
N LYS A 419 7.91 28.33 7.63
CA LYS A 419 8.76 27.96 8.77
C LYS A 419 8.24 28.61 10.06
N VAL A 420 7.90 29.90 10.03
CA VAL A 420 7.35 30.59 11.21
C VAL A 420 6.03 29.97 11.67
N GLN A 421 5.12 29.66 10.74
CA GLN A 421 3.85 29.01 11.09
C GLN A 421 4.09 27.60 11.67
N THR A 422 5.04 26.86 11.10
CA THR A 422 5.42 25.53 11.61
C THR A 422 6.01 25.63 13.01
N LEU A 423 6.92 26.58 13.25
CA LEU A 423 7.51 26.79 14.58
C LEU A 423 6.44 27.11 15.62
N THR A 424 5.46 27.95 15.28
CA THR A 424 4.33 28.25 16.15
C THR A 424 3.55 27.00 16.50
N PHE A 425 3.21 26.19 15.50
CA PHE A 425 2.50 24.93 15.70
C PHE A 425 3.30 23.92 16.54
N LEU A 426 4.60 23.76 16.26
CA LEU A 426 5.47 22.87 17.02
C LEU A 426 5.61 23.32 18.48
N TYR A 427 5.67 24.63 18.72
CA TYR A 427 5.70 25.18 20.07
C TYR A 427 4.43 24.82 20.85
N GLU A 428 3.25 24.92 20.23
CA GLU A 428 1.99 24.46 20.83
C GLU A 428 2.06 22.98 21.26
N LEU A 429 2.72 22.16 20.43
CA LEU A 429 2.86 20.71 20.69
C LEU A 429 3.85 20.34 21.79
N LEU A 430 4.70 21.27 22.26
CA LEU A 430 5.57 21.01 23.41
C LEU A 430 4.76 20.74 24.69
N MET A 431 3.51 21.14 24.72
CA MET A 431 2.59 20.89 25.84
C MET A 431 1.63 19.71 25.56
N HIS A 432 1.84 18.97 24.46
CA HIS A 432 0.99 17.84 24.14
C HIS A 432 1.07 16.73 25.20
N ARG A 433 -0.05 16.06 25.46
CA ARG A 433 -0.13 14.98 26.47
C ARG A 433 0.83 13.82 26.18
N GLU A 434 1.04 13.50 24.92
CA GLU A 434 1.89 12.38 24.48
C GLU A 434 3.37 12.80 24.43
N GLY A 435 4.23 12.05 25.14
CA GLY A 435 5.67 12.32 25.23
C GLY A 435 6.39 12.24 23.89
N ASP A 436 5.97 11.31 23.01
CA ASP A 436 6.56 11.16 21.69
C ASP A 436 6.30 12.37 20.81
N ILE A 437 5.09 12.94 20.86
CA ILE A 437 4.76 14.18 20.15
C ILE A 437 5.62 15.32 20.64
N ARG A 438 5.78 15.48 21.97
CA ARG A 438 6.64 16.53 22.53
C ARG A 438 8.08 16.38 22.06
N ARG A 439 8.64 15.17 22.09
CA ARG A 439 10.02 14.91 21.65
C ARG A 439 10.21 15.20 20.17
N GLN A 440 9.32 14.71 19.32
CA GLN A 440 9.39 14.94 17.88
C GLN A 440 9.22 16.43 17.54
N ALA A 441 8.27 17.08 18.19
CA ALA A 441 8.08 18.53 18.03
C ALA A 441 9.33 19.32 18.43
N ALA A 442 9.94 18.99 19.58
CA ALA A 442 11.17 19.65 20.04
C ALA A 442 12.36 19.41 19.10
N ALA A 443 12.53 18.18 18.58
CA ALA A 443 13.59 17.87 17.62
C ALA A 443 13.42 18.67 16.31
N LEU A 444 12.23 18.63 15.75
CA LEU A 444 11.91 19.36 14.52
C LEU A 444 12.01 20.88 14.68
N LEU A 445 11.63 21.40 15.85
CA LEU A 445 11.77 22.78 16.20
C LEU A 445 13.25 23.22 16.17
N GLY A 446 14.12 22.39 16.77
CA GLY A 446 15.58 22.58 16.74
C GLY A 446 16.16 22.56 15.33
N GLU A 447 15.75 21.60 14.48
CA GLU A 447 16.19 21.51 13.09
C GLU A 447 15.79 22.74 12.27
N ILE A 448 14.54 23.19 12.40
CA ILE A 448 14.07 24.36 11.65
C ILE A 448 14.80 25.63 12.12
N ILE A 449 15.01 25.81 13.41
CA ILE A 449 15.75 26.96 13.94
C ILE A 449 17.21 26.95 13.48
N ALA A 450 17.86 25.78 13.54
CA ALA A 450 19.23 25.67 13.04
C ALA A 450 19.35 26.04 11.55
N GLY A 451 18.37 25.68 10.75
CA GLY A 451 18.30 26.03 9.33
C GLY A 451 18.03 27.52 9.03
N PHE A 452 17.71 28.35 10.02
CA PHE A 452 17.65 29.81 9.85
C PHE A 452 19.02 30.48 9.91
N HIS A 453 20.02 29.79 10.45
CA HIS A 453 21.37 30.33 10.66
C HIS A 453 22.38 29.80 9.63
N ALA A 454 21.96 28.91 8.74
CA ALA A 454 22.76 28.39 7.65
C ALA A 454 22.41 29.09 6.32
#